data_0d3bc7d4181f04e43c3d98137496b9dd
#
_entry.id   0d3bc7d4181f04e43c3d98137496b9dd
#
_cell.length_a   1.000
_cell.length_b   1.000
_cell.length_c   1.000
_cell.angle_alpha   90.00
_cell.angle_beta   90.00
_cell.angle_gamma   90.00
#
_symmetry.space_group_name_H-M   'P 1'
#
loop_
_entity.id
_entity.type
_entity.pdbx_description
1 polymer ?
#
loop_
_entity_poly.entity_id
_entity_poly.type
_entity_poly.pdbx_seq_one_letter_code
_entity_poly.pdbx_strand_id
1 'polypeptide(L)'
;MTSDNVTLALLVMHKGEVVSETYAPEVTDQTTLISWSMAKSMTHALVGIAQMDGLLNVSESHLLPEWRSDDRRNITLQQLLEMRSGLSWVEDYVDGDASDVIEMLFGSGKDDIARYAIAQPLATAPGAEWLYSSGTTNIVTRLLGNALGDANGSHVNIERFMRSRLLDAIDMYAEPKFDAAGTFVGSSYVYATARDFAKFGLLYLRDGVCNGVRILPEGWVDHARKQHVFDELTGLGYGAHWWTLPGERNSLVAAGYEGQYIMVIPDRDLVVVRLGKTVAELRNTVVAELRGVIEQFPVIGER
;
A
#
# COMPACT_ATOMS: atom_id res chain seq x y z
N MET A 1 -3.62 31.33 4.77
CA MET A 1 -3.14 29.99 4.39
C MET A 1 -4.36 29.25 3.88
N THR A 2 -4.39 28.87 2.64
CA THR A 2 -5.50 28.10 2.08
C THR A 2 -5.51 26.74 2.74
N SER A 3 -6.67 26.26 3.16
CA SER A 3 -6.88 24.96 3.84
C SER A 3 -6.55 23.72 2.98
N ASP A 4 -5.97 23.90 1.81
CA ASP A 4 -5.93 22.92 0.71
C ASP A 4 -4.64 22.10 0.67
N ASN A 5 -3.59 22.51 1.41
CA ASN A 5 -2.33 21.77 1.56
C ASN A 5 -1.86 21.82 3.01
N VAL A 6 -2.28 20.86 3.82
CA VAL A 6 -1.93 20.76 5.23
C VAL A 6 -1.04 19.55 5.46
N THR A 7 0.21 19.79 5.87
CA THR A 7 1.08 18.74 6.41
C THR A 7 0.78 18.56 7.89
N LEU A 8 0.27 17.39 8.28
CA LEU A 8 -0.04 17.02 9.66
C LEU A 8 1.19 16.48 10.38
N ALA A 9 2.01 15.69 9.68
CA ALA A 9 3.29 15.19 10.16
C ALA A 9 4.27 15.05 9.00
N LEU A 10 5.52 15.44 9.23
CA LEU A 10 6.66 15.17 8.35
C LEU A 10 7.77 14.59 9.20
N LEU A 11 8.23 13.39 8.86
CA LEU A 11 9.32 12.70 9.56
C LEU A 11 10.37 12.26 8.55
N VAL A 12 11.63 12.47 8.90
CA VAL A 12 12.79 12.05 8.12
C VAL A 12 13.65 11.12 8.96
N MET A 13 13.87 9.92 8.45
CA MET A 13 14.75 8.92 9.04
C MET A 13 15.94 8.69 8.11
N HIS A 14 17.16 8.89 8.60
CA HIS A 14 18.39 8.69 7.85
C HIS A 14 19.28 7.70 8.59
N LYS A 15 19.78 6.69 7.89
CA LYS A 15 20.61 5.61 8.47
C LYS A 15 19.94 4.87 9.64
N GLY A 16 18.61 4.78 9.59
CA GLY A 16 17.80 4.12 10.63
C GLY A 16 17.46 4.99 11.83
N GLU A 17 17.91 6.25 11.89
CA GLU A 17 17.65 7.18 12.98
C GLU A 17 16.73 8.32 12.54
N VAL A 18 15.78 8.73 13.39
CA VAL A 18 14.95 9.91 13.13
C VAL A 18 15.82 11.16 13.30
N VAL A 19 16.03 11.88 12.19
CA VAL A 19 16.87 13.09 12.18
C VAL A 19 16.05 14.37 12.16
N SER A 20 14.78 14.30 11.77
CA SER A 20 13.85 15.42 11.80
C SER A 20 12.41 14.92 11.91
N GLU A 21 11.62 15.58 12.70
CA GLU A 21 10.17 15.39 12.76
C GLU A 21 9.47 16.69 13.09
N THR A 22 8.37 16.96 12.42
CA THR A 22 7.53 18.14 12.64
C THR A 22 6.06 17.74 12.59
N TYR A 23 5.24 18.39 13.39
CA TYR A 23 3.82 18.09 13.54
C TYR A 23 3.00 19.37 13.50
N ALA A 24 1.79 19.30 12.96
CA ALA A 24 0.80 20.37 13.05
C ALA A 24 0.42 20.63 14.52
N PRO A 25 -0.09 21.82 14.88
CA PRO A 25 -0.35 22.17 16.27
C PRO A 25 -1.21 21.19 17.08
N GLU A 26 -2.17 20.54 16.43
CA GLU A 26 -3.09 19.56 17.04
C GLU A 26 -2.63 18.10 16.92
N VAL A 27 -1.44 17.87 16.35
CA VAL A 27 -0.88 16.53 16.10
C VAL A 27 0.39 16.36 16.92
N THR A 28 0.55 15.17 17.51
CA THR A 28 1.75 14.80 18.27
C THR A 28 2.40 13.56 17.66
N ASP A 29 3.57 13.19 18.17
CA ASP A 29 4.25 11.93 17.80
C ASP A 29 3.48 10.67 18.20
N GLN A 30 2.43 10.80 19.03
CA GLN A 30 1.53 9.72 19.44
C GLN A 30 0.21 9.70 18.65
N THR A 31 -0.05 10.71 17.81
CA THR A 31 -1.29 10.80 17.05
C THR A 31 -1.26 9.80 15.90
N THR A 32 -2.21 8.87 15.89
CA THR A 32 -2.41 7.96 14.74
C THR A 32 -3.16 8.68 13.64
N LEU A 33 -2.66 8.56 12.41
CA LEU A 33 -3.24 9.15 11.21
C LEU A 33 -3.53 8.06 10.19
N ILE A 34 -4.48 8.33 9.28
CA ILE A 34 -4.92 7.37 8.28
C ILE A 34 -3.87 7.17 7.19
N SER A 35 -3.67 5.92 6.80
CA SER A 35 -2.77 5.54 5.69
C SER A 35 -3.31 5.89 4.31
N TRP A 36 -4.64 5.86 4.15
CA TRP A 36 -5.24 5.70 2.83
C TRP A 36 -4.51 4.61 2.03
N SER A 37 -4.26 4.80 0.75
CA SER A 37 -3.67 3.77 -0.12
C SER A 37 -2.25 3.32 0.24
N MET A 38 -1.56 3.93 1.22
CA MET A 38 -0.33 3.33 1.75
C MET A 38 -0.58 1.94 2.36
N ALA A 39 -1.82 1.63 2.77
CA ALA A 39 -2.21 0.30 3.24
C ALA A 39 -1.97 -0.81 2.19
N LYS A 40 -2.02 -0.49 0.89
CA LYS A 40 -1.70 -1.43 -0.19
C LYS A 40 -0.28 -2.00 -0.07
N SER A 41 0.67 -1.15 0.30
CA SER A 41 2.05 -1.58 0.52
C SER A 41 2.19 -2.51 1.75
N MET A 42 1.36 -2.31 2.79
CA MET A 42 1.28 -3.24 3.91
C MET A 42 0.64 -4.57 3.49
N THR A 43 -0.38 -4.54 2.64
CA THR A 43 -0.96 -5.76 2.04
C THR A 43 0.10 -6.54 1.24
N HIS A 44 0.95 -5.86 0.47
CA HIS A 44 2.08 -6.50 -0.22
C HIS A 44 3.02 -7.20 0.76
N ALA A 45 3.40 -6.56 1.88
CA ALA A 45 4.23 -7.19 2.90
C ALA A 45 3.59 -8.46 3.47
N LEU A 46 2.30 -8.40 3.80
CA LEU A 46 1.56 -9.56 4.35
C LEU A 46 1.47 -10.72 3.36
N VAL A 47 1.28 -10.46 2.06
CA VAL A 47 1.32 -11.49 1.01
C VAL A 47 2.71 -12.11 0.92
N GLY A 48 3.78 -11.31 1.01
CA GLY A 48 5.14 -11.82 1.02
C GLY A 48 5.42 -12.76 2.18
N ILE A 49 4.97 -12.41 3.37
CA ILE A 49 5.09 -13.27 4.56
C ILE A 49 4.27 -14.56 4.37
N ALA A 50 3.03 -14.45 3.87
CA ALA A 50 2.18 -15.61 3.62
C ALA A 50 2.77 -16.54 2.53
N GLN A 51 3.44 -15.98 1.51
CA GLN A 51 4.16 -16.78 0.52
C GLN A 51 5.39 -17.49 1.15
N MET A 52 6.15 -16.81 2.00
CA MET A 52 7.27 -17.41 2.73
C MET A 52 6.81 -18.55 3.64
N ASP A 53 5.60 -18.45 4.20
CA ASP A 53 5.00 -19.48 5.04
C ASP A 53 4.31 -20.61 4.22
N GLY A 54 4.30 -20.51 2.89
CA GLY A 54 3.66 -21.50 2.00
C GLY A 54 2.13 -21.45 2.01
N LEU A 55 1.52 -20.36 2.48
CA LEU A 55 0.08 -20.16 2.53
C LEU A 55 -0.49 -19.61 1.23
N LEU A 56 0.29 -18.85 0.47
CA LEU A 56 -0.06 -18.26 -0.82
C LEU A 56 1.09 -18.46 -1.81
N ASN A 57 0.73 -18.45 -3.11
CA ASN A 57 1.71 -18.42 -4.19
C ASN A 57 1.27 -17.38 -5.23
N VAL A 58 2.10 -16.38 -5.48
CA VAL A 58 1.76 -15.28 -6.40
C VAL A 58 1.52 -15.73 -7.84
N SER A 59 2.06 -16.89 -8.25
CA SER A 59 1.87 -17.45 -9.59
C SER A 59 0.54 -18.21 -9.73
N GLU A 60 -0.20 -18.45 -8.64
CA GLU A 60 -1.47 -19.17 -8.70
C GLU A 60 -2.55 -18.38 -9.42
N SER A 61 -3.34 -19.07 -10.21
CA SER A 61 -4.62 -18.66 -10.79
C SER A 61 -5.75 -19.52 -10.22
N HIS A 62 -6.98 -19.35 -10.70
CA HIS A 62 -8.15 -20.05 -10.17
C HIS A 62 -8.41 -19.70 -8.68
N LEU A 63 -8.16 -18.47 -8.34
CA LEU A 63 -8.10 -17.97 -6.96
C LEU A 63 -9.44 -18.01 -6.24
N LEU A 64 -10.55 -17.86 -6.98
CA LEU A 64 -11.89 -17.68 -6.41
C LEU A 64 -12.90 -18.59 -7.10
N PRO A 65 -13.81 -19.21 -6.33
CA PRO A 65 -14.88 -20.04 -6.88
C PRO A 65 -15.84 -19.25 -7.79
N GLU A 66 -16.06 -17.96 -7.53
CA GLU A 66 -16.91 -17.06 -8.30
C GLU A 66 -16.42 -16.86 -9.75
N TRP A 67 -15.15 -17.06 -10.00
CA TRP A 67 -14.52 -16.85 -11.31
C TRP A 67 -14.38 -18.12 -12.15
N ARG A 68 -14.82 -19.28 -11.64
CA ARG A 68 -14.60 -20.58 -12.32
C ARG A 68 -15.25 -20.71 -13.69
N SER A 69 -16.35 -19.98 -13.93
CA SER A 69 -17.15 -20.09 -15.15
C SER A 69 -16.72 -19.17 -16.29
N ASP A 70 -15.79 -18.23 -16.05
CA ASP A 70 -15.34 -17.25 -17.04
C ASP A 70 -13.83 -17.02 -16.98
N ASP A 71 -13.32 -16.12 -17.83
CA ASP A 71 -11.88 -15.90 -18.00
C ASP A 71 -11.19 -15.24 -16.82
N ARG A 72 -11.93 -14.71 -15.83
CA ARG A 72 -11.36 -14.21 -14.56
C ARG A 72 -10.65 -15.33 -13.79
N ARG A 73 -10.98 -16.61 -14.04
CA ARG A 73 -10.24 -17.76 -13.48
C ARG A 73 -8.73 -17.74 -13.81
N ASN A 74 -8.33 -17.04 -14.87
CA ASN A 74 -6.95 -16.95 -15.31
C ASN A 74 -6.17 -15.81 -14.61
N ILE A 75 -6.85 -14.97 -13.83
CA ILE A 75 -6.19 -13.92 -13.05
C ILE A 75 -5.30 -14.59 -12.01
N THR A 76 -4.02 -14.18 -11.97
CA THR A 76 -3.07 -14.63 -10.95
C THR A 76 -2.98 -13.64 -9.79
N LEU A 77 -2.54 -14.10 -8.61
CA LEU A 77 -2.28 -13.23 -7.47
C LEU A 77 -1.20 -12.17 -7.80
N GLN A 78 -0.21 -12.53 -8.63
CA GLN A 78 0.79 -11.60 -9.17
C GLN A 78 0.14 -10.45 -9.93
N GLN A 79 -0.79 -10.74 -10.84
CA GLN A 79 -1.48 -9.70 -11.63
C GLN A 79 -2.37 -8.80 -10.75
N LEU A 80 -2.94 -9.33 -9.67
CA LEU A 80 -3.66 -8.52 -8.69
C LEU A 80 -2.70 -7.54 -7.99
N LEU A 81 -1.53 -8.00 -7.53
CA LEU A 81 -0.52 -7.13 -6.89
C LEU A 81 0.04 -6.08 -7.85
N GLU A 82 0.15 -6.39 -9.13
CA GLU A 82 0.64 -5.49 -10.18
C GLU A 82 -0.44 -4.53 -10.73
N MET A 83 -1.69 -4.59 -10.23
CA MET A 83 -2.82 -3.82 -10.78
C MET A 83 -3.10 -4.14 -12.27
N ARG A 84 -2.97 -5.41 -12.64
CA ARG A 84 -3.14 -5.90 -14.02
C ARG A 84 -4.17 -7.03 -14.08
N SER A 85 -5.20 -6.95 -13.27
CA SER A 85 -6.27 -7.97 -13.21
C SER A 85 -7.11 -8.03 -14.48
N GLY A 86 -7.25 -6.92 -15.20
CA GLY A 86 -8.19 -6.77 -16.31
C GLY A 86 -9.63 -6.54 -15.89
N LEU A 87 -9.94 -6.47 -14.58
CA LEU A 87 -11.28 -6.15 -14.09
C LEU A 87 -11.64 -4.69 -14.41
N SER A 88 -12.91 -4.45 -14.75
CA SER A 88 -13.44 -3.09 -14.86
C SER A 88 -13.36 -2.39 -13.52
N TRP A 89 -12.91 -1.14 -13.51
CA TRP A 89 -12.80 -0.36 -12.28
C TRP A 89 -12.73 1.15 -12.55
N VAL A 90 -13.41 1.95 -11.75
CA VAL A 90 -13.29 3.41 -11.71
C VAL A 90 -12.77 3.83 -10.35
N GLU A 91 -11.51 4.28 -10.31
CA GLU A 91 -10.85 4.79 -9.10
C GLU A 91 -10.90 6.32 -9.11
N ASP A 92 -12.08 6.91 -8.97
CA ASP A 92 -12.27 8.35 -8.92
C ASP A 92 -12.83 8.78 -7.57
N TYR A 93 -12.35 9.91 -7.06
CA TYR A 93 -12.76 10.49 -5.78
C TYR A 93 -13.49 11.82 -5.96
N VAL A 94 -13.97 12.11 -7.18
CA VAL A 94 -14.72 13.34 -7.48
C VAL A 94 -16.20 13.10 -7.25
N ASP A 95 -16.84 14.01 -6.53
CA ASP A 95 -18.28 13.96 -6.26
C ASP A 95 -19.09 14.09 -7.56
N GLY A 96 -20.03 13.17 -7.76
CA GLY A 96 -21.06 13.23 -8.80
C GLY A 96 -20.85 12.30 -9.98
N ASP A 97 -19.69 11.70 -10.16
CA ASP A 97 -19.44 10.67 -11.16
C ASP A 97 -19.54 9.25 -10.58
N ALA A 98 -19.83 8.27 -11.43
CA ALA A 98 -19.84 6.87 -11.02
C ALA A 98 -18.42 6.44 -10.61
N SER A 99 -18.25 6.03 -9.37
CA SER A 99 -16.96 5.62 -8.80
C SER A 99 -17.08 4.31 -8.05
N ASP A 100 -16.35 3.29 -8.53
CA ASP A 100 -16.33 1.98 -7.86
C ASP A 100 -15.68 2.05 -6.50
N VAL A 101 -14.65 2.87 -6.33
CA VAL A 101 -13.98 2.98 -5.02
C VAL A 101 -14.89 3.63 -3.98
N ILE A 102 -15.69 4.62 -4.35
CA ILE A 102 -16.65 5.27 -3.44
C ILE A 102 -17.80 4.30 -3.12
N GLU A 103 -18.38 3.65 -4.14
CA GLU A 103 -19.44 2.65 -3.93
C GLU A 103 -18.95 1.48 -3.06
N MET A 104 -17.73 1.01 -3.27
CA MET A 104 -17.13 -0.07 -2.48
C MET A 104 -16.92 0.33 -1.03
N LEU A 105 -16.34 1.53 -0.76
CA LEU A 105 -15.95 1.93 0.60
C LEU A 105 -17.09 2.55 1.42
N PHE A 106 -18.04 3.23 0.78
CA PHE A 106 -19.04 4.05 1.46
C PHE A 106 -20.47 3.77 1.00
N GLY A 107 -20.65 3.17 -0.18
CA GLY A 107 -21.95 2.89 -0.78
C GLY A 107 -22.42 1.44 -0.55
N SER A 108 -22.89 0.83 -1.63
CA SER A 108 -23.51 -0.51 -1.62
C SER A 108 -22.53 -1.65 -1.30
N GLY A 109 -21.22 -1.45 -1.52
CA GLY A 109 -20.17 -2.44 -1.27
C GLY A 109 -19.60 -2.45 0.15
N LYS A 110 -19.90 -1.45 0.99
CA LYS A 110 -19.20 -1.18 2.26
C LYS A 110 -19.19 -2.31 3.28
N ASP A 111 -20.20 -3.17 3.25
CA ASP A 111 -20.33 -4.27 4.20
C ASP A 111 -19.57 -5.54 3.77
N ASP A 112 -19.23 -5.65 2.47
CA ASP A 112 -18.41 -6.71 1.89
C ASP A 112 -17.65 -6.15 0.65
N ILE A 113 -16.58 -5.41 0.93
CA ILE A 113 -15.78 -4.69 -0.07
C ILE A 113 -15.14 -5.63 -1.10
N ALA A 114 -14.70 -6.80 -0.65
CA ALA A 114 -14.10 -7.78 -1.55
C ALA A 114 -15.14 -8.38 -2.50
N ARG A 115 -16.35 -8.70 -2.02
CA ARG A 115 -17.43 -9.20 -2.87
C ARG A 115 -17.81 -8.20 -3.95
N TYR A 116 -17.88 -6.89 -3.61
CA TYR A 116 -18.11 -5.83 -4.59
C TYR A 116 -17.08 -5.87 -5.72
N ALA A 117 -15.79 -5.95 -5.35
CA ALA A 117 -14.70 -6.00 -6.32
C ALA A 117 -14.65 -7.32 -7.12
N ILE A 118 -14.91 -8.47 -6.47
CA ILE A 118 -14.97 -9.81 -7.11
C ILE A 118 -16.07 -9.87 -8.17
N ALA A 119 -17.18 -9.13 -7.97
CA ALA A 119 -18.30 -9.10 -8.90
C ALA A 119 -18.03 -8.31 -10.19
N GLN A 120 -16.98 -7.50 -10.24
CA GLN A 120 -16.66 -6.71 -11.43
C GLN A 120 -16.36 -7.59 -12.65
N PRO A 121 -16.85 -7.22 -13.85
CA PRO A 121 -16.58 -7.95 -15.08
C PRO A 121 -15.15 -7.69 -15.56
N LEU A 122 -14.65 -8.56 -16.45
CA LEU A 122 -13.44 -8.26 -17.23
C LEU A 122 -13.73 -7.14 -18.23
N ALA A 123 -12.86 -6.14 -18.28
CA ALA A 123 -12.78 -5.13 -19.33
C ALA A 123 -11.71 -5.49 -20.37
N THR A 124 -10.60 -6.10 -19.89
CA THR A 124 -9.49 -6.54 -20.74
C THR A 124 -8.99 -7.92 -20.30
N ALA A 125 -8.15 -8.56 -21.11
CA ALA A 125 -7.56 -9.84 -20.71
C ALA A 125 -6.64 -9.67 -19.49
N PRO A 126 -6.61 -10.64 -18.55
CA PRO A 126 -5.70 -10.61 -17.42
C PRO A 126 -4.25 -10.37 -17.83
N GLY A 127 -3.59 -9.41 -17.23
CA GLY A 127 -2.21 -9.03 -17.53
C GLY A 127 -2.01 -8.10 -18.73
N ALA A 128 -3.05 -7.78 -19.50
CA ALA A 128 -2.91 -6.95 -20.71
C ALA A 128 -2.70 -5.46 -20.39
N GLU A 129 -3.47 -4.93 -19.44
CA GLU A 129 -3.47 -3.52 -19.12
C GLU A 129 -3.25 -3.29 -17.62
N TRP A 130 -2.67 -2.15 -17.29
CA TRP A 130 -2.55 -1.67 -15.93
C TRP A 130 -3.71 -0.73 -15.62
N LEU A 131 -4.40 -0.98 -14.50
CA LEU A 131 -5.46 -0.14 -14.00
C LEU A 131 -5.42 -0.14 -12.47
N TYR A 132 -5.07 1.01 -11.89
CA TYR A 132 -5.04 1.16 -10.44
C TYR A 132 -6.43 0.92 -9.83
N SER A 133 -6.51 0.04 -8.84
CA SER A 133 -7.77 -0.40 -8.26
C SER A 133 -7.66 -0.74 -6.78
N SER A 134 -8.38 -0.01 -5.94
CA SER A 134 -8.57 -0.36 -4.53
C SER A 134 -9.34 -1.67 -4.37
N GLY A 135 -10.26 -1.97 -5.29
CA GLY A 135 -10.99 -3.24 -5.31
C GLY A 135 -10.06 -4.44 -5.47
N THR A 136 -9.10 -4.35 -6.39
CA THR A 136 -8.11 -5.40 -6.61
C THR A 136 -7.32 -5.73 -5.33
N THR A 137 -6.92 -4.73 -4.55
CA THR A 137 -6.25 -4.96 -3.26
C THR A 137 -7.16 -5.65 -2.26
N ASN A 138 -8.45 -5.29 -2.19
CA ASN A 138 -9.38 -5.93 -1.25
C ASN A 138 -9.71 -7.38 -1.65
N ILE A 139 -9.60 -7.74 -2.92
CA ILE A 139 -9.59 -9.15 -3.34
C ILE A 139 -8.38 -9.88 -2.76
N VAL A 140 -7.18 -9.27 -2.84
CA VAL A 140 -5.96 -9.86 -2.25
C VAL A 140 -6.10 -10.07 -0.75
N THR A 141 -6.66 -9.13 -0.01
CA THR A 141 -6.86 -9.28 1.44
C THR A 141 -7.90 -10.35 1.79
N ARG A 142 -8.94 -10.51 0.98
CA ARG A 142 -9.88 -11.63 1.11
C ARG A 142 -9.20 -12.98 0.89
N LEU A 143 -8.36 -13.09 -0.13
CA LEU A 143 -7.59 -14.30 -0.41
C LEU A 143 -6.65 -14.64 0.75
N LEU A 144 -6.00 -13.65 1.33
CA LEU A 144 -5.14 -13.82 2.50
C LEU A 144 -5.94 -14.29 3.71
N GLY A 145 -7.08 -13.66 4.03
CA GLY A 145 -7.96 -14.09 5.12
C GLY A 145 -8.43 -15.54 4.95
N ASN A 146 -8.85 -15.91 3.74
CA ASN A 146 -9.26 -17.28 3.41
C ASN A 146 -8.12 -18.28 3.62
N ALA A 147 -6.90 -17.96 3.17
CA ALA A 147 -5.72 -18.81 3.34
C ALA A 147 -5.33 -19.00 4.81
N LEU A 148 -5.63 -18.02 5.66
CA LEU A 148 -5.44 -18.08 7.10
C LEU A 148 -6.59 -18.76 7.84
N GLY A 149 -7.65 -19.16 7.14
CA GLY A 149 -8.81 -19.86 7.70
C GLY A 149 -9.89 -18.94 8.31
N ASP A 150 -9.87 -17.65 7.97
CA ASP A 150 -10.98 -16.78 8.31
C ASP A 150 -12.19 -17.07 7.42
N ALA A 151 -13.37 -17.12 8.01
CA ALA A 151 -14.64 -17.40 7.33
C ALA A 151 -15.80 -16.75 8.09
N ASN A 152 -16.94 -16.62 7.44
CA ASN A 152 -18.20 -16.18 8.07
C ASN A 152 -18.10 -14.84 8.83
N GLY A 153 -17.38 -13.87 8.26
CA GLY A 153 -17.20 -12.54 8.87
C GLY A 153 -16.12 -12.48 9.95
N SER A 154 -15.36 -13.55 10.15
CA SER A 154 -14.18 -13.52 11.04
C SER A 154 -13.01 -12.81 10.38
N HIS A 155 -12.23 -12.11 11.20
CA HIS A 155 -10.93 -11.53 10.84
C HIS A 155 -9.85 -11.84 11.89
N VAL A 156 -10.14 -12.77 12.78
CA VAL A 156 -9.28 -13.04 13.95
C VAL A 156 -7.92 -13.58 13.53
N ASN A 157 -7.86 -14.41 12.50
CA ASN A 157 -6.61 -15.03 12.07
C ASN A 157 -5.76 -14.04 11.26
N ILE A 158 -6.33 -13.26 10.35
CA ILE A 158 -5.60 -12.25 9.59
C ILE A 158 -5.09 -11.14 10.51
N GLU A 159 -5.88 -10.70 11.50
CA GLU A 159 -5.42 -9.72 12.48
C GLU A 159 -4.26 -10.26 13.33
N ARG A 160 -4.38 -11.50 13.83
CA ARG A 160 -3.30 -12.15 14.58
C ARG A 160 -2.04 -12.31 13.73
N PHE A 161 -2.19 -12.73 12.47
CA PHE A 161 -1.09 -12.88 11.53
C PHE A 161 -0.40 -11.54 11.28
N MET A 162 -1.16 -10.48 10.99
CA MET A 162 -0.64 -9.14 10.80
C MET A 162 0.15 -8.67 12.04
N ARG A 163 -0.42 -8.81 13.24
CA ARG A 163 0.24 -8.42 14.48
C ARG A 163 1.53 -9.20 14.68
N SER A 164 1.47 -10.52 14.76
CA SER A 164 2.60 -11.34 15.15
C SER A 164 3.70 -11.46 14.10
N ARG A 165 3.35 -11.38 12.80
CA ARG A 165 4.31 -11.64 11.72
C ARG A 165 4.88 -10.36 11.09
N LEU A 166 4.18 -9.23 11.22
CA LEU A 166 4.62 -7.95 10.67
C LEU A 166 4.78 -6.89 11.76
N LEU A 167 3.69 -6.52 12.44
CA LEU A 167 3.68 -5.32 13.29
C LEU A 167 4.62 -5.47 14.49
N ASP A 168 4.46 -6.53 15.28
CA ASP A 168 5.31 -6.79 16.46
C ASP A 168 6.76 -7.05 16.05
N ALA A 169 6.98 -7.70 14.90
CA ALA A 169 8.31 -8.03 14.39
C ALA A 169 9.15 -6.78 14.03
N ILE A 170 8.50 -5.66 13.73
CA ILE A 170 9.16 -4.37 13.41
C ILE A 170 8.90 -3.31 14.49
N ASP A 171 8.36 -3.69 15.64
CA ASP A 171 7.99 -2.79 16.74
C ASP A 171 7.07 -1.64 16.26
N MET A 172 6.09 -1.95 15.40
CA MET A 172 5.12 -1.02 14.86
C MET A 172 3.78 -1.17 15.56
N TYR A 173 3.22 -0.06 16.07
CA TYR A 173 1.82 -0.04 16.47
C TYR A 173 0.96 0.49 15.32
N ALA A 174 -0.04 -0.30 14.92
CA ALA A 174 -1.01 0.11 13.91
C ALA A 174 -2.39 -0.50 14.18
N GLU A 175 -3.42 0.19 13.73
CA GLU A 175 -4.81 -0.22 13.81
C GLU A 175 -5.37 -0.49 12.40
N PRO A 176 -5.36 -1.75 11.92
CA PRO A 176 -6.07 -2.13 10.70
C PRO A 176 -7.57 -2.07 10.93
N LYS A 177 -8.34 -1.76 9.89
CA LYS A 177 -9.81 -1.83 9.93
C LYS A 177 -10.33 -2.93 9.01
N PHE A 178 -11.48 -3.48 9.39
CA PHE A 178 -12.13 -4.59 8.71
C PHE A 178 -13.56 -4.20 8.37
N ASP A 179 -14.08 -4.74 7.27
CA ASP A 179 -15.49 -4.60 6.92
C ASP A 179 -16.37 -5.60 7.71
N ALA A 180 -17.69 -5.54 7.53
CA ALA A 180 -18.63 -6.42 8.22
C ALA A 180 -18.49 -7.90 7.80
N ALA A 181 -17.92 -8.16 6.61
CA ALA A 181 -17.63 -9.51 6.14
C ALA A 181 -16.27 -10.05 6.65
N GLY A 182 -15.56 -9.29 7.51
CA GLY A 182 -14.27 -9.66 8.08
C GLY A 182 -13.08 -9.47 7.14
N THR A 183 -13.25 -8.76 6.02
CA THR A 183 -12.13 -8.46 5.12
C THR A 183 -11.32 -7.28 5.66
N PHE A 184 -10.02 -7.43 5.76
CA PHE A 184 -9.13 -6.31 6.00
C PHE A 184 -9.26 -5.28 4.86
N VAL A 185 -9.57 -4.02 5.20
CA VAL A 185 -9.67 -2.94 4.22
C VAL A 185 -8.25 -2.49 3.82
N GLY A 186 -7.50 -3.43 3.26
CA GLY A 186 -6.08 -3.28 2.94
C GLY A 186 -5.78 -2.34 1.79
N SER A 187 -6.82 -1.87 1.12
CA SER A 187 -6.68 -0.78 0.15
C SER A 187 -6.50 0.59 0.79
N SER A 188 -6.98 0.78 2.07
CA SER A 188 -7.25 2.14 2.56
C SER A 188 -7.07 2.37 4.06
N TYR A 189 -7.33 1.39 4.93
CA TYR A 189 -7.57 1.69 6.33
C TYR A 189 -6.60 1.02 7.30
N VAL A 190 -5.45 1.66 7.47
CA VAL A 190 -4.53 1.45 8.59
C VAL A 190 -4.27 2.80 9.25
N TYR A 191 -4.35 2.84 10.58
CA TYR A 191 -4.03 4.03 11.35
C TYR A 191 -2.76 3.76 12.15
N ALA A 192 -1.77 4.65 12.02
CA ALA A 192 -0.51 4.56 12.74
C ALA A 192 0.10 5.95 12.93
N THR A 193 1.11 6.05 13.80
CA THR A 193 1.89 7.28 13.95
C THR A 193 2.86 7.45 12.78
N ALA A 194 3.39 8.66 12.58
CA ALA A 194 4.43 8.90 11.58
C ALA A 194 5.68 8.06 11.85
N ARG A 195 6.04 7.86 13.13
CA ARG A 195 7.17 7.02 13.54
C ARG A 195 6.94 5.55 13.20
N ASP A 196 5.71 5.04 13.37
CA ASP A 196 5.39 3.66 13.04
C ASP A 196 5.38 3.42 11.52
N PHE A 197 4.86 4.36 10.73
CA PHE A 197 5.00 4.30 9.26
C PHE A 197 6.47 4.36 8.81
N ALA A 198 7.34 5.10 9.54
CA ALA A 198 8.76 5.11 9.24
C ALA A 198 9.44 3.76 9.52
N LYS A 199 9.05 3.03 10.59
CA LYS A 199 9.51 1.66 10.86
C LYS A 199 9.12 0.70 9.73
N PHE A 200 7.92 0.84 9.17
CA PHE A 200 7.49 0.07 8.00
C PHE A 200 8.36 0.43 6.77
N GLY A 201 8.62 1.70 6.51
CA GLY A 201 9.55 2.13 5.47
C GLY A 201 10.96 1.57 5.68
N LEU A 202 11.45 1.56 6.92
CA LEU A 202 12.76 1.00 7.28
C LEU A 202 12.88 -0.50 6.98
N LEU A 203 11.81 -1.28 7.17
CA LEU A 203 11.78 -2.70 6.79
C LEU A 203 12.11 -2.87 5.31
N TYR A 204 11.51 -2.08 4.43
CA TYR A 204 11.79 -2.13 2.98
C TYR A 204 13.16 -1.55 2.64
N LEU A 205 13.61 -0.51 3.35
CA LEU A 205 14.97 0.04 3.20
C LEU A 205 16.05 -1.00 3.55
N ARG A 206 15.77 -1.91 4.47
CA ARG A 206 16.65 -3.00 4.94
C ARG A 206 16.36 -4.34 4.26
N ASP A 207 15.82 -4.32 3.05
CA ASP A 207 15.52 -5.52 2.26
C ASP A 207 14.73 -6.59 3.03
N GLY A 208 13.71 -6.17 3.78
CA GLY A 208 12.86 -7.07 4.54
C GLY A 208 13.47 -7.67 5.79
N VAL A 209 14.59 -7.13 6.29
CA VAL A 209 15.25 -7.57 7.51
C VAL A 209 15.07 -6.55 8.62
N CYS A 210 14.64 -6.99 9.80
CA CYS A 210 14.55 -6.19 11.01
C CYS A 210 15.33 -6.88 12.15
N ASN A 211 16.23 -6.16 12.80
CA ASN A 211 17.07 -6.68 13.92
C ASN A 211 17.76 -8.02 13.63
N GLY A 212 18.22 -8.19 12.39
CA GLY A 212 18.88 -9.42 11.93
C GLY A 212 17.93 -10.58 11.61
N VAL A 213 16.61 -10.39 11.75
CA VAL A 213 15.58 -11.37 11.42
C VAL A 213 14.96 -11.01 10.07
N ARG A 214 14.88 -11.98 9.15
CA ARG A 214 14.19 -11.79 7.86
C ARG A 214 12.68 -11.89 8.05
N ILE A 215 12.00 -10.81 7.75
CA ILE A 215 10.53 -10.68 7.86
C ILE A 215 9.89 -10.88 6.48
N LEU A 216 10.47 -10.31 5.42
CA LEU A 216 9.99 -10.48 4.04
C LEU A 216 10.89 -11.48 3.29
N PRO A 217 10.36 -12.26 2.35
CA PRO A 217 11.17 -13.18 1.55
C PRO A 217 12.31 -12.47 0.83
N GLU A 218 13.39 -13.17 0.57
CA GLU A 218 14.45 -12.67 -0.29
C GLU A 218 13.90 -12.32 -1.68
N GLY A 219 14.32 -11.16 -2.23
CA GLY A 219 13.83 -10.63 -3.51
C GLY A 219 12.44 -9.99 -3.47
N TRP A 220 11.73 -10.00 -2.31
CA TRP A 220 10.37 -9.43 -2.22
C TRP A 220 10.35 -7.91 -2.34
N VAL A 221 11.39 -7.24 -1.88
CA VAL A 221 11.57 -5.80 -2.06
C VAL A 221 11.84 -5.46 -3.53
N ASP A 222 12.61 -6.29 -4.24
CA ASP A 222 12.81 -6.15 -5.69
C ASP A 222 11.52 -6.43 -6.48
N HIS A 223 10.70 -7.39 -6.03
CA HIS A 223 9.37 -7.61 -6.57
C HIS A 223 8.49 -6.37 -6.46
N ALA A 224 8.51 -5.68 -5.31
CA ALA A 224 7.75 -4.45 -5.09
C ALA A 224 8.09 -3.34 -6.10
N ARG A 225 9.39 -3.16 -6.41
CA ARG A 225 9.88 -2.06 -7.27
C ARG A 225 10.04 -2.42 -8.74
N LYS A 226 9.75 -3.66 -9.14
CA LYS A 226 9.81 -4.06 -10.54
C LYS A 226 8.75 -3.30 -11.32
N GLN A 227 9.16 -2.21 -11.95
CA GLN A 227 8.25 -1.30 -12.64
C GLN A 227 7.60 -1.95 -13.85
N HIS A 228 6.27 -1.89 -13.92
CA HIS A 228 5.45 -2.40 -15.02
C HIS A 228 4.88 -1.28 -15.89
N VAL A 229 4.70 -0.09 -15.32
CA VAL A 229 4.13 1.08 -15.98
C VAL A 229 4.73 2.36 -15.40
N PHE A 230 4.71 3.43 -16.19
CA PHE A 230 4.88 4.80 -15.74
C PHE A 230 3.51 5.49 -15.87
N ASP A 231 3.01 6.04 -14.78
CA ASP A 231 1.75 6.77 -14.76
C ASP A 231 2.03 8.27 -14.93
N GLU A 232 1.62 8.82 -16.06
CA GLU A 232 1.83 10.24 -16.39
C GLU A 232 1.06 11.19 -15.47
N LEU A 233 -0.06 10.74 -14.90
CA LEU A 233 -0.88 11.55 -14.01
C LEU A 233 -0.18 11.83 -12.68
N THR A 234 0.46 10.81 -12.12
CA THR A 234 1.19 10.93 -10.83
C THR A 234 2.68 11.26 -11.03
N GLY A 235 3.23 11.04 -12.23
CA GLY A 235 4.66 11.15 -12.50
C GLY A 235 5.50 10.09 -11.79
N LEU A 236 4.91 8.95 -11.42
CA LEU A 236 5.54 7.84 -10.71
C LEU A 236 5.51 6.56 -11.55
N GLY A 237 6.48 5.68 -11.34
CA GLY A 237 6.40 4.30 -11.82
C GLY A 237 5.57 3.44 -10.88
N TYR A 238 5.02 2.30 -11.35
CA TYR A 238 4.30 1.34 -10.51
C TYR A 238 4.86 -0.07 -10.65
N GLY A 239 5.07 -0.73 -9.52
CA GLY A 239 5.49 -2.12 -9.43
C GLY A 239 4.36 -3.01 -8.91
N ALA A 240 4.56 -3.64 -7.75
CA ALA A 240 3.56 -4.48 -7.09
C ALA A 240 3.13 -3.84 -5.76
N HIS A 241 1.98 -3.17 -5.73
CA HIS A 241 1.45 -2.41 -4.57
C HIS A 241 2.40 -1.35 -4.01
N TRP A 242 3.38 -0.96 -4.82
CA TRP A 242 4.32 0.12 -4.56
C TRP A 242 4.54 0.96 -5.81
N TRP A 243 4.70 2.25 -5.60
CA TRP A 243 5.18 3.19 -6.60
C TRP A 243 6.70 3.29 -6.56
N THR A 244 7.30 3.82 -7.62
CA THR A 244 8.73 4.15 -7.70
C THR A 244 8.90 5.63 -8.07
N LEU A 245 9.96 6.26 -7.56
CA LEU A 245 10.23 7.68 -7.76
C LEU A 245 11.27 7.87 -8.88
N PRO A 246 10.89 8.35 -10.07
CA PRO A 246 11.83 8.59 -11.16
C PRO A 246 12.98 9.51 -10.72
N GLY A 247 14.21 9.17 -11.12
CA GLY A 247 15.42 9.87 -10.71
C GLY A 247 16.05 9.35 -9.42
N GLU A 248 15.31 8.65 -8.56
CA GLU A 248 15.85 7.97 -7.39
C GLU A 248 15.85 6.45 -7.65
N ARG A 249 17.03 5.92 -7.95
CA ARG A 249 17.18 4.48 -8.26
C ARG A 249 16.82 3.62 -7.05
N ASN A 250 16.20 2.48 -7.32
CA ASN A 250 15.77 1.51 -6.30
C ASN A 250 14.74 2.05 -5.28
N SER A 251 14.17 3.23 -5.53
CA SER A 251 13.17 3.83 -4.64
C SER A 251 11.88 3.03 -4.56
N LEU A 252 11.19 3.20 -3.44
CA LEU A 252 9.82 2.73 -3.23
C LEU A 252 9.00 3.88 -2.63
N VAL A 253 7.78 4.03 -3.09
CA VAL A 253 6.85 5.04 -2.58
C VAL A 253 5.51 4.37 -2.28
N ALA A 254 5.11 4.33 -1.02
CA ALA A 254 3.73 4.10 -0.65
C ALA A 254 3.03 5.46 -0.69
N ALA A 255 1.98 5.58 -1.51
CA ALA A 255 1.25 6.83 -1.70
C ALA A 255 -0.23 6.63 -1.38
N GLY A 256 -0.82 7.57 -0.63
CA GLY A 256 -2.22 7.57 -0.24
C GLY A 256 -2.93 8.88 -0.59
N TYR A 257 -4.25 8.81 -0.62
CA TYR A 257 -5.12 9.97 -0.84
C TYR A 257 -4.76 11.10 0.14
N GLU A 258 -5.04 12.35 -0.22
CA GLU A 258 -4.70 13.53 0.58
C GLU A 258 -3.19 13.71 0.86
N GLY A 259 -2.30 13.06 0.09
CA GLY A 259 -0.85 13.24 0.20
C GLY A 259 -0.20 12.50 1.36
N GLN A 260 -0.66 11.30 1.66
CA GLN A 260 0.06 10.38 2.56
C GLN A 260 1.21 9.75 1.79
N TYR A 261 2.43 9.78 2.33
CA TYR A 261 3.60 9.20 1.69
C TYR A 261 4.52 8.50 2.69
N ILE A 262 5.02 7.32 2.28
CA ILE A 262 6.25 6.72 2.81
C ILE A 262 7.19 6.60 1.60
N MET A 263 8.25 7.38 1.59
CA MET A 263 9.28 7.33 0.54
C MET A 263 10.52 6.63 1.08
N VAL A 264 10.92 5.55 0.43
CA VAL A 264 12.10 4.75 0.77
C VAL A 264 13.13 4.97 -0.33
N ILE A 265 14.28 5.53 0.03
CA ILE A 265 15.34 5.93 -0.90
C ILE A 265 16.65 5.21 -0.53
N PRO A 266 16.87 3.99 -1.04
CA PRO A 266 18.00 3.16 -0.64
C PRO A 266 19.37 3.78 -0.94
N ASP A 267 19.51 4.44 -2.08
CA ASP A 267 20.77 5.06 -2.48
C ASP A 267 21.18 6.23 -1.56
N ARG A 268 20.30 6.68 -0.66
CA ARG A 268 20.56 7.73 0.35
C ARG A 268 20.40 7.24 1.78
N ASP A 269 20.11 5.94 1.99
CA ASP A 269 19.78 5.35 3.31
C ASP A 269 18.70 6.15 4.05
N LEU A 270 17.59 6.46 3.34
CA LEU A 270 16.62 7.45 3.76
C LEU A 270 15.19 6.91 3.69
N VAL A 271 14.40 7.23 4.72
CA VAL A 271 12.93 7.13 4.72
C VAL A 271 12.34 8.49 5.03
N VAL A 272 11.38 8.92 4.21
CA VAL A 272 10.61 10.14 4.44
C VAL A 272 9.14 9.77 4.57
N VAL A 273 8.51 10.17 5.67
CA VAL A 273 7.07 10.00 5.91
C VAL A 273 6.40 11.36 5.94
N ARG A 274 5.39 11.53 5.11
CA ARG A 274 4.49 12.68 5.18
C ARG A 274 3.07 12.22 5.35
N LEU A 275 2.37 12.77 6.34
CA LEU A 275 0.93 12.58 6.57
C LEU A 275 0.27 13.96 6.49
N GLY A 276 -0.89 14.04 5.83
CA GLY A 276 -1.49 15.35 5.59
C GLY A 276 -2.92 15.31 5.09
N LYS A 277 -3.42 16.51 4.75
CA LYS A 277 -4.68 16.75 4.05
C LYS A 277 -4.40 17.69 2.89
N THR A 278 -4.33 17.16 1.69
CA THR A 278 -3.98 17.90 0.48
C THR A 278 -4.93 17.52 -0.64
N VAL A 279 -5.52 18.50 -1.29
CA VAL A 279 -6.38 18.28 -2.46
C VAL A 279 -5.58 17.67 -3.62
N ALA A 280 -6.27 16.95 -4.49
CA ALA A 280 -5.63 16.15 -5.56
C ALA A 280 -4.78 17.02 -6.50
N GLU A 281 -5.19 18.25 -6.77
CA GLU A 281 -4.51 19.21 -7.66
C GLU A 281 -3.13 19.62 -7.16
N LEU A 282 -2.89 19.54 -5.85
CA LEU A 282 -1.60 19.89 -5.22
C LEU A 282 -0.69 18.67 -4.99
N ARG A 283 -1.10 17.49 -5.42
CA ARG A 283 -0.29 16.25 -5.26
C ARG A 283 1.13 16.41 -5.80
N ASN A 284 1.28 16.94 -7.00
CA ASN A 284 2.60 17.11 -7.64
C ASN A 284 3.46 18.15 -6.90
N THR A 285 2.84 19.17 -6.30
CA THR A 285 3.52 20.14 -5.43
C THR A 285 4.11 19.45 -4.20
N VAL A 286 3.32 18.61 -3.52
CA VAL A 286 3.79 17.83 -2.36
C VAL A 286 4.94 16.90 -2.74
N VAL A 287 4.83 16.19 -3.87
CA VAL A 287 5.92 15.32 -4.35
C VAL A 287 7.19 16.13 -4.62
N ALA A 288 7.09 17.33 -5.22
CA ALA A 288 8.24 18.21 -5.46
C ALA A 288 8.86 18.71 -4.15
N GLU A 289 8.05 19.07 -3.15
CA GLU A 289 8.52 19.45 -1.81
C GLU A 289 9.29 18.31 -1.13
N LEU A 290 8.76 17.08 -1.20
CA LEU A 290 9.41 15.89 -0.64
C LEU A 290 10.70 15.54 -1.38
N ARG A 291 10.77 15.76 -2.71
CA ARG A 291 12.05 15.67 -3.47
C ARG A 291 13.08 16.65 -2.94
N GLY A 292 12.69 17.90 -2.68
CA GLY A 292 13.57 18.89 -2.08
C GLY A 292 14.12 18.49 -0.70
N VAL A 293 13.35 17.72 0.09
CA VAL A 293 13.83 17.11 1.34
C VAL A 293 14.84 15.99 1.04
N ILE A 294 14.53 15.09 0.10
CA ILE A 294 15.40 13.96 -0.28
C ILE A 294 16.76 14.46 -0.79
N GLU A 295 16.78 15.49 -1.61
CA GLU A 295 18.00 16.07 -2.21
C GLU A 295 18.98 16.66 -1.19
N GLN A 296 18.55 16.95 0.03
CA GLN A 296 19.44 17.40 1.12
C GLN A 296 20.35 16.28 1.64
N PHE A 297 20.07 15.02 1.30
CA PHE A 297 20.84 13.87 1.74
C PHE A 297 21.71 13.36 0.57
N PRO A 298 23.03 13.15 0.76
CA PRO A 298 23.91 12.72 -0.31
C PRO A 298 23.63 11.29 -0.75
N VAL A 299 23.87 11.00 -2.02
CA VAL A 299 23.89 9.63 -2.55
C VAL A 299 25.09 8.89 -1.98
N ILE A 300 24.88 7.64 -1.51
CA ILE A 300 25.93 6.82 -0.93
C ILE A 300 26.90 6.42 -2.04
N GLY A 301 28.20 6.72 -1.84
CA GLY A 301 29.27 6.36 -2.77
C GLY A 301 29.63 7.44 -3.81
N GLU A 302 28.90 8.51 -3.91
CA GLU A 302 29.31 9.72 -4.64
C GLU A 302 30.13 10.63 -3.68
N ARG A 303 31.46 10.50 -3.73
CA ARG A 303 32.44 11.43 -3.14
C ARG A 303 33.39 11.93 -4.21
#